data_6b3f08537c3f876dc27bd56b39ddc712
#
_entry.id   6b3f08537c3f876dc27bd56b39ddc712
#
_cell.length_a   1.000
_cell.length_b   1.000
_cell.length_c   1.000
_cell.angle_alpha   90.00
_cell.angle_beta   90.00
_cell.angle_gamma   90.00
#
_symmetry.space_group_name_H-M   'P 1'
#
loop_
_entity.id
_entity.type
_entity.pdbx_description
1 polymer ?
#
loop_
_entity_poly.entity_id
_entity_poly.type
_entity_poly.pdbx_seq_one_letter_code
_entity_poly.pdbx_strand_id
1 'polypeptide(L)'
;MHQLAVQRKPIRTISGVTPITVVVQPLSCKWRCTYCPTFKDAPKSYTPLSPAIMRAAPLKYDPSAQVQARLEQLEQMNHPTNKVELILIGGTFLDPGSCTLEYQYSFIKSCYDSLNSRVSSTLEKAQALNETAAHRCVALCIETRPDVCEDEHIDRMLEFGTTRCEIGVQTLDEEIYKTIKRGHGIKQVKDASARLKNSSFKLGYHVMPGLPGSNVDKDIEMYKEFFENPAYRPDHVKIYPTQVMEGTELGEQAKKTRWQTYNDKELLEVLKAIKKATPRYCRIMRMMRAVPSKYILSGTKHSDFRKLAASALIKEGSHCKCIRCREVGFVQNSGKKIDRRLHLKITKYESSNGQEFFLEHVNKDDVLFSLARLRIPPGSHRKEITNKTLLVRELHVYGPEVVIDEREDAASQHKGLGRKLMQKAEETALDNGCKKIVVISGAGVREYYSRLGYNLEGHYMVKGI
;
A
#
# COMPACT_ATOMS: atom_id res chain seq x y z
N MET A 1 2.13 24.18 -32.61
CA MET A 1 2.14 24.30 -31.12
C MET A 1 1.03 23.40 -30.58
N HIS A 2 1.35 22.20 -30.14
CA HIS A 2 0.39 21.39 -29.37
C HIS A 2 0.18 22.07 -28.02
N GLN A 3 -1.00 22.63 -27.78
CA GLN A 3 -1.41 23.01 -26.42
C GLN A 3 -1.36 21.73 -25.60
N LEU A 4 -0.39 21.63 -24.68
CA LEU A 4 -0.34 20.57 -23.68
C LEU A 4 -1.67 20.62 -22.90
N ALA A 5 -2.49 19.61 -23.11
CA ALA A 5 -3.78 19.53 -22.47
C ALA A 5 -3.58 19.46 -20.94
N VAL A 6 -4.25 20.34 -20.19
CA VAL A 6 -4.06 20.47 -18.74
C VAL A 6 -4.50 19.19 -18.03
N GLN A 7 -3.60 18.57 -17.27
CA GLN A 7 -3.89 17.39 -16.47
C GLN A 7 -4.86 17.73 -15.33
N ARG A 8 -6.01 17.04 -15.28
CA ARG A 8 -7.00 17.21 -14.19
C ARG A 8 -6.60 16.39 -12.96
N LYS A 9 -6.61 17.02 -11.78
CA LYS A 9 -6.27 16.38 -10.48
C LYS A 9 -4.86 15.73 -10.50
N PRO A 10 -3.78 16.47 -10.78
CA PRO A 10 -2.42 15.94 -10.99
C PRO A 10 -1.87 15.14 -9.81
N ILE A 11 -2.39 15.36 -8.60
CA ILE A 11 -2.00 14.61 -7.38
C ILE A 11 -2.21 13.09 -7.52
N ARG A 12 -3.04 12.62 -8.44
CA ARG A 12 -3.35 11.18 -8.58
C ARG A 12 -2.16 10.36 -9.07
N THR A 13 -1.36 10.91 -9.96
CA THR A 13 -0.20 10.24 -10.57
C THR A 13 1.13 10.90 -10.20
N ILE A 14 1.12 11.81 -9.24
CA ILE A 14 2.29 12.63 -8.84
C ILE A 14 3.48 11.80 -8.37
N SER A 15 3.23 10.57 -7.89
CA SER A 15 4.26 9.63 -7.44
C SER A 15 4.90 8.81 -8.59
N GLY A 16 4.49 9.05 -9.85
CA GLY A 16 5.05 8.38 -11.03
C GLY A 16 4.45 7.02 -11.36
N VAL A 17 3.29 6.71 -10.81
CA VAL A 17 2.47 5.53 -11.14
C VAL A 17 0.99 5.87 -11.11
N THR A 18 0.20 5.17 -11.90
CA THR A 18 -1.25 5.38 -12.03
C THR A 18 -2.03 4.33 -11.25
N PRO A 19 -2.66 4.69 -10.11
CA PRO A 19 -3.41 3.74 -9.31
C PRO A 19 -4.78 3.43 -9.91
N ILE A 20 -5.04 2.15 -10.16
CA ILE A 20 -6.34 1.61 -10.56
C ILE A 20 -6.87 0.71 -9.45
N THR A 21 -7.97 1.12 -8.84
CA THR A 21 -8.65 0.31 -7.83
C THR A 21 -9.72 -0.53 -8.49
N VAL A 22 -9.65 -1.85 -8.29
CA VAL A 22 -10.62 -2.85 -8.76
C VAL A 22 -11.30 -3.47 -7.54
N VAL A 23 -12.60 -3.57 -7.60
CA VAL A 23 -13.46 -3.99 -6.48
C VAL A 23 -13.99 -5.38 -6.76
N VAL A 24 -13.83 -6.31 -5.83
CA VAL A 24 -14.47 -7.63 -5.92
C VAL A 24 -15.98 -7.51 -5.70
N GLN A 25 -16.74 -8.43 -6.26
CA GLN A 25 -18.20 -8.45 -6.06
C GLN A 25 -18.57 -8.59 -4.57
N PRO A 26 -19.80 -8.23 -4.17
CA PRO A 26 -20.28 -8.50 -2.82
C PRO A 26 -20.22 -9.99 -2.50
N LEU A 27 -19.34 -10.37 -1.59
CA LEU A 27 -19.14 -11.74 -1.13
C LEU A 27 -19.49 -11.87 0.35
N SER A 28 -19.81 -13.08 0.79
CA SER A 28 -19.97 -13.39 2.21
C SER A 28 -18.65 -13.18 2.95
N CYS A 29 -18.74 -12.98 4.25
CA CYS A 29 -17.57 -12.90 5.12
C CYS A 29 -17.88 -13.68 6.40
N LYS A 30 -17.03 -14.64 6.74
CA LYS A 30 -17.22 -15.48 7.94
C LYS A 30 -17.00 -14.72 9.26
N TRP A 31 -16.30 -13.59 9.20
CA TRP A 31 -16.05 -12.76 10.37
C TRP A 31 -17.15 -11.71 10.59
N ARG A 32 -17.43 -11.39 11.85
CA ARG A 32 -18.52 -10.51 12.27
C ARG A 32 -18.00 -9.30 13.04
N CYS A 33 -17.01 -8.58 12.46
CA CYS A 33 -16.47 -7.37 13.10
C CYS A 33 -17.58 -6.34 13.34
N THR A 34 -17.74 -5.88 14.58
CA THR A 34 -18.88 -5.05 15.01
C THR A 34 -19.00 -3.72 14.27
N TYR A 35 -17.85 -3.15 13.85
CA TYR A 35 -17.77 -1.89 13.11
C TYR A 35 -17.95 -2.04 11.59
N CYS A 36 -18.04 -3.26 11.08
CA CYS A 36 -17.99 -3.51 9.64
C CYS A 36 -19.38 -3.37 9.00
N PRO A 37 -19.60 -2.37 8.12
CA PRO A 37 -20.86 -2.24 7.45
C PRO A 37 -21.12 -3.39 6.47
N THR A 38 -22.37 -3.80 6.39
CA THR A 38 -22.81 -4.87 5.51
C THR A 38 -24.01 -4.38 4.70
N PHE A 39 -23.83 -4.30 3.39
CA PHE A 39 -24.88 -3.94 2.44
C PHE A 39 -25.01 -5.05 1.40
N LYS A 40 -26.23 -5.25 0.89
CA LYS A 40 -26.50 -6.26 -0.15
C LYS A 40 -25.73 -5.97 -1.44
N ASP A 41 -25.64 -4.68 -1.80
CA ASP A 41 -25.10 -4.22 -3.08
C ASP A 41 -23.69 -3.63 -2.97
N ALA A 42 -22.97 -3.90 -1.87
CA ALA A 42 -21.59 -3.46 -1.71
C ALA A 42 -20.77 -4.52 -0.98
N PRO A 43 -19.50 -4.71 -1.35
CA PRO A 43 -18.58 -5.59 -0.63
C PRO A 43 -18.45 -5.18 0.84
N LYS A 44 -18.14 -6.16 1.69
CA LYS A 44 -17.87 -5.93 3.12
C LYS A 44 -16.91 -4.76 3.31
N SER A 45 -17.12 -3.98 4.35
CA SER A 45 -16.40 -2.76 4.69
C SER A 45 -16.74 -1.53 3.84
N TYR A 46 -17.56 -1.62 2.81
CA TYR A 46 -17.90 -0.49 1.94
C TYR A 46 -19.41 -0.19 2.00
N THR A 47 -19.76 1.03 1.61
CA THR A 47 -21.16 1.45 1.41
C THR A 47 -21.44 1.57 -0.08
N PRO A 48 -22.70 1.48 -0.52
CA PRO A 48 -23.07 1.69 -1.93
C PRO A 48 -22.60 3.04 -2.49
N LEU A 49 -22.49 4.06 -1.63
CA LEU A 49 -22.02 5.40 -2.01
C LEU A 49 -20.50 5.62 -1.83
N SER A 50 -19.75 4.58 -1.51
CA SER A 50 -18.29 4.67 -1.54
C SER A 50 -17.82 4.89 -2.98
N PRO A 51 -16.89 5.85 -3.26
CA PRO A 51 -16.54 6.21 -4.64
C PRO A 51 -16.04 5.05 -5.51
N ALA A 52 -15.40 4.05 -4.93
CA ALA A 52 -14.99 2.86 -5.68
C ALA A 52 -16.20 1.98 -6.05
N ILE A 53 -17.16 1.82 -5.12
CA ILE A 53 -18.35 1.02 -5.32
C ILE A 53 -19.26 1.68 -6.38
N MET A 54 -19.45 2.99 -6.31
CA MET A 54 -20.23 3.74 -7.32
C MET A 54 -19.70 3.57 -8.74
N ARG A 55 -18.40 3.27 -8.92
CA ARG A 55 -17.82 2.95 -10.23
C ARG A 55 -17.95 1.48 -10.60
N ALA A 56 -17.82 0.57 -9.62
CA ALA A 56 -17.81 -0.87 -9.87
C ALA A 56 -19.22 -1.48 -10.01
N ALA A 57 -20.19 -1.01 -9.25
CA ALA A 57 -21.54 -1.57 -9.23
C ALA A 57 -22.27 -1.48 -10.59
N PRO A 58 -22.24 -0.34 -11.33
CA PRO A 58 -22.80 -0.28 -12.68
C PRO A 58 -22.16 -1.26 -13.67
N LEU A 59 -20.90 -1.61 -13.43
CA LEU A 59 -20.12 -2.59 -14.22
C LEU A 59 -20.27 -4.02 -13.67
N LYS A 60 -21.24 -4.27 -12.78
CA LYS A 60 -21.51 -5.58 -12.16
C LYS A 60 -20.26 -6.20 -11.52
N TYR A 61 -19.32 -5.36 -11.07
CA TYR A 61 -18.03 -5.78 -10.49
C TYR A 61 -17.13 -6.59 -11.44
N ASP A 62 -17.40 -6.57 -12.75
CA ASP A 62 -16.55 -7.22 -13.73
C ASP A 62 -15.14 -6.60 -13.73
N PRO A 63 -14.05 -7.39 -13.51
CA PRO A 63 -12.70 -6.85 -13.37
C PRO A 63 -12.17 -6.20 -14.64
N SER A 64 -12.48 -6.76 -15.82
CA SER A 64 -12.03 -6.21 -17.10
C SER A 64 -12.69 -4.86 -17.39
N ALA A 65 -14.02 -4.79 -17.24
CA ALA A 65 -14.77 -3.54 -17.42
C ALA A 65 -14.31 -2.44 -16.45
N GLN A 66 -14.00 -2.79 -15.19
CA GLN A 66 -13.48 -1.83 -14.21
C GLN A 66 -12.12 -1.26 -14.61
N VAL A 67 -11.20 -2.11 -15.09
CA VAL A 67 -9.86 -1.67 -15.54
C VAL A 67 -9.99 -0.78 -16.77
N GLN A 68 -10.75 -1.19 -17.79
CA GLN A 68 -10.96 -0.42 -19.02
C GLN A 68 -11.59 0.95 -18.75
N ALA A 69 -12.74 0.98 -18.07
CA ALA A 69 -13.41 2.24 -17.76
C ALA A 69 -12.52 3.18 -16.92
N ARG A 70 -11.60 2.61 -16.12
CA ARG A 70 -10.69 3.43 -15.34
C ARG A 70 -9.51 3.95 -16.14
N LEU A 71 -8.96 3.18 -17.06
CA LEU A 71 -7.93 3.64 -18.01
C LEU A 71 -8.48 4.79 -18.84
N GLU A 72 -9.62 4.59 -19.54
CA GLU A 72 -10.28 5.60 -20.35
C GLU A 72 -10.52 6.91 -19.57
N GLN A 73 -11.06 6.80 -18.35
CA GLN A 73 -11.30 7.98 -17.50
C GLN A 73 -10.00 8.72 -17.14
N LEU A 74 -8.90 8.01 -16.93
CA LEU A 74 -7.62 8.62 -16.57
C LEU A 74 -6.99 9.29 -17.79
N GLU A 75 -7.05 8.67 -18.94
CA GLU A 75 -6.58 9.23 -20.23
C GLU A 75 -7.36 10.49 -20.61
N GLN A 76 -8.68 10.47 -20.49
CA GLN A 76 -9.53 11.67 -20.67
C GLN A 76 -9.19 12.82 -19.71
N MET A 77 -8.56 12.50 -18.58
CA MET A 77 -8.04 13.50 -17.64
C MET A 77 -6.57 13.86 -17.88
N ASN A 78 -5.97 13.37 -18.97
CA ASN A 78 -4.56 13.53 -19.33
C ASN A 78 -3.57 12.95 -18.30
N HIS A 79 -3.94 11.85 -17.66
CA HIS A 79 -3.00 11.08 -16.83
C HIS A 79 -2.27 10.06 -17.71
N PRO A 80 -0.95 9.87 -17.53
CA PRO A 80 -0.26 8.75 -18.15
C PRO A 80 -0.77 7.42 -17.57
N THR A 81 -0.87 6.38 -18.39
CA THR A 81 -1.41 5.07 -18.02
C THR A 81 -0.46 3.90 -18.30
N ASN A 82 0.78 4.20 -18.68
CA ASN A 82 1.77 3.19 -19.02
C ASN A 82 2.39 2.46 -17.80
N LYS A 83 2.24 3.00 -16.58
CA LYS A 83 2.67 2.37 -15.31
C LYS A 83 1.51 2.28 -14.34
N VAL A 84 0.87 1.13 -14.29
CA VAL A 84 -0.34 0.90 -13.48
C VAL A 84 0.01 0.21 -12.18
N GLU A 85 -0.51 0.73 -11.07
CA GLU A 85 -0.60 0.04 -9.78
C GLU A 85 -2.04 -0.46 -9.61
N LEU A 86 -2.25 -1.77 -9.72
CA LEU A 86 -3.54 -2.39 -9.42
C LEU A 86 -3.73 -2.51 -7.91
N ILE A 87 -4.92 -2.12 -7.42
CA ILE A 87 -5.27 -2.19 -5.99
C ILE A 87 -6.60 -2.93 -5.86
N LEU A 88 -6.55 -4.17 -5.37
CA LEU A 88 -7.74 -4.96 -5.09
C LEU A 88 -8.31 -4.59 -3.74
N ILE A 89 -9.61 -4.32 -3.73
CA ILE A 89 -10.35 -4.01 -2.51
C ILE A 89 -11.69 -4.78 -2.47
N GLY A 90 -12.21 -4.97 -1.26
CA GLY A 90 -13.53 -5.57 -1.01
C GLY A 90 -13.43 -6.92 -0.31
N GLY A 91 -13.81 -6.96 0.98
CA GLY A 91 -13.81 -8.17 1.81
C GLY A 91 -12.42 -8.77 2.03
N THR A 92 -12.36 -10.09 2.19
CA THR A 92 -11.10 -10.84 2.34
C THR A 92 -10.91 -11.72 1.10
N PHE A 93 -10.32 -11.13 0.06
CA PHE A 93 -10.17 -11.76 -1.26
C PHE A 93 -9.44 -13.12 -1.20
N LEU A 94 -8.43 -13.25 -0.35
CA LEU A 94 -7.60 -14.46 -0.25
C LEU A 94 -8.25 -15.61 0.55
N ASP A 95 -9.39 -15.39 1.23
CA ASP A 95 -10.08 -16.44 1.98
C ASP A 95 -10.93 -17.31 1.06
N PRO A 96 -10.59 -18.61 0.83
CA PRO A 96 -11.33 -19.48 -0.07
C PRO A 96 -12.78 -19.69 0.36
N GLY A 97 -13.10 -19.59 1.66
CA GLY A 97 -14.44 -19.69 2.18
C GLY A 97 -15.35 -18.50 1.83
N SER A 98 -14.73 -17.34 1.54
CA SER A 98 -15.44 -16.13 1.12
C SER A 98 -15.34 -15.91 -0.39
N CYS A 99 -14.26 -16.34 -1.02
CA CYS A 99 -13.91 -16.12 -2.41
C CYS A 99 -13.22 -17.36 -2.98
N THR A 100 -13.86 -18.12 -3.84
CA THR A 100 -13.32 -19.38 -4.37
C THR A 100 -11.99 -19.16 -5.09
N LEU A 101 -11.13 -20.18 -5.11
CA LEU A 101 -9.84 -20.09 -5.81
C LEU A 101 -10.03 -19.78 -7.29
N GLU A 102 -10.96 -20.46 -7.95
CA GLU A 102 -11.29 -20.20 -9.35
C GLU A 102 -11.63 -18.72 -9.61
N TYR A 103 -12.47 -18.12 -8.76
CA TYR A 103 -12.80 -16.70 -8.88
C TYR A 103 -11.59 -15.82 -8.66
N GLN A 104 -10.71 -16.13 -7.67
CA GLN A 104 -9.50 -15.35 -7.42
C GLN A 104 -8.59 -15.34 -8.65
N TYR A 105 -8.29 -16.50 -9.24
CA TYR A 105 -7.43 -16.60 -10.43
C TYR A 105 -8.05 -15.94 -11.67
N SER A 106 -9.33 -16.19 -11.91
CA SER A 106 -10.09 -15.59 -13.01
C SER A 106 -10.11 -14.07 -12.91
N PHE A 107 -10.34 -13.53 -11.71
CA PHE A 107 -10.39 -12.09 -11.45
C PHE A 107 -9.05 -11.41 -11.75
N ILE A 108 -7.95 -11.96 -11.24
CA ILE A 108 -6.60 -11.41 -11.46
C ILE A 108 -6.22 -11.51 -12.94
N LYS A 109 -6.46 -12.66 -13.57
CA LYS A 109 -6.19 -12.85 -15.00
C LYS A 109 -6.95 -11.83 -15.85
N SER A 110 -8.23 -11.61 -15.58
CA SER A 110 -9.05 -10.62 -16.30
C SER A 110 -8.51 -9.19 -16.16
N CYS A 111 -7.95 -8.83 -14.99
CA CYS A 111 -7.27 -7.54 -14.82
C CYS A 111 -6.05 -7.41 -15.76
N TYR A 112 -5.20 -8.44 -15.82
CA TYR A 112 -4.05 -8.44 -16.72
C TYR A 112 -4.46 -8.45 -18.20
N ASP A 113 -5.43 -9.28 -18.56
CA ASP A 113 -5.95 -9.34 -19.94
C ASP A 113 -6.45 -7.97 -20.40
N SER A 114 -7.14 -7.24 -19.52
CA SER A 114 -7.62 -5.89 -19.79
C SER A 114 -6.48 -4.88 -19.98
N LEU A 115 -5.44 -4.93 -19.14
CA LEU A 115 -4.24 -4.09 -19.27
C LEU A 115 -3.48 -4.41 -20.58
N ASN A 116 -3.52 -5.65 -21.03
CA ASN A 116 -2.88 -6.12 -22.27
C ASN A 116 -3.72 -5.85 -23.53
N SER A 117 -4.98 -5.44 -23.37
CA SER A 117 -5.98 -5.39 -24.45
C SER A 117 -6.07 -6.72 -25.24
N ARG A 118 -5.84 -7.84 -24.56
CA ARG A 118 -5.80 -9.19 -25.15
C ARG A 118 -6.09 -10.27 -24.11
N VAL A 119 -6.96 -11.22 -24.47
CA VAL A 119 -7.28 -12.38 -23.62
C VAL A 119 -6.20 -13.45 -23.76
N SER A 120 -5.69 -13.93 -22.65
CA SER A 120 -4.70 -14.99 -22.53
C SER A 120 -5.33 -16.31 -22.08
N SER A 121 -4.70 -17.45 -22.37
CA SER A 121 -5.21 -18.76 -21.95
C SER A 121 -4.93 -19.04 -20.46
N THR A 122 -3.86 -18.48 -19.89
CA THR A 122 -3.49 -18.64 -18.46
C THR A 122 -3.06 -17.32 -17.86
N LEU A 123 -2.99 -17.25 -16.51
CA LEU A 123 -2.51 -16.09 -15.77
C LEU A 123 -1.04 -15.81 -16.08
N GLU A 124 -0.20 -16.83 -16.16
CA GLU A 124 1.23 -16.70 -16.44
C GLU A 124 1.45 -16.08 -17.84
N LYS A 125 0.67 -16.49 -18.84
CA LYS A 125 0.71 -15.89 -20.18
C LYS A 125 0.23 -14.44 -20.16
N ALA A 126 -0.80 -14.12 -19.36
CA ALA A 126 -1.26 -12.75 -19.20
C ALA A 126 -0.18 -11.85 -18.58
N GLN A 127 0.52 -12.36 -17.56
CA GLN A 127 1.65 -11.65 -16.94
C GLN A 127 2.83 -11.49 -17.89
N ALA A 128 3.20 -12.52 -18.65
CA ALA A 128 4.27 -12.44 -19.63
C ALA A 128 3.98 -11.40 -20.73
N LEU A 129 2.74 -11.35 -21.25
CA LEU A 129 2.32 -10.30 -22.19
C LEU A 129 2.39 -8.90 -21.57
N ASN A 130 2.13 -8.78 -20.27
CA ASN A 130 2.15 -7.49 -19.59
C ASN A 130 3.55 -6.90 -19.43
N GLU A 131 4.61 -7.68 -19.60
CA GLU A 131 6.00 -7.18 -19.55
C GLU A 131 6.27 -6.09 -20.60
N THR A 132 5.59 -6.18 -21.76
CA THR A 132 5.76 -5.25 -22.88
C THR A 132 4.47 -4.54 -23.30
N ALA A 133 3.39 -4.68 -22.53
CA ALA A 133 2.11 -4.05 -22.85
C ALA A 133 2.17 -2.51 -22.75
N ALA A 134 1.20 -1.83 -23.37
CA ALA A 134 1.06 -0.38 -23.27
C ALA A 134 0.76 0.06 -21.83
N HIS A 135 -0.08 -0.71 -21.11
CA HIS A 135 -0.44 -0.48 -19.71
C HIS A 135 0.20 -1.55 -18.84
N ARG A 136 1.40 -1.28 -18.33
CA ARG A 136 2.19 -2.24 -17.55
C ARG A 136 1.81 -2.24 -16.09
N CYS A 137 1.46 -3.41 -15.54
CA CYS A 137 1.25 -3.60 -14.10
C CYS A 137 2.60 -3.59 -13.37
N VAL A 138 2.99 -2.43 -12.84
CA VAL A 138 4.26 -2.26 -12.12
C VAL A 138 4.17 -2.64 -10.65
N ALA A 139 2.95 -2.71 -10.11
CA ALA A 139 2.66 -3.18 -8.75
C ALA A 139 1.22 -3.70 -8.66
N LEU A 140 1.03 -4.76 -7.89
CA LEU A 140 -0.28 -5.26 -7.48
C LEU A 140 -0.36 -5.24 -5.96
N CYS A 141 -1.46 -4.67 -5.44
CA CYS A 141 -1.76 -4.60 -4.01
C CYS A 141 -2.99 -5.42 -3.68
N ILE A 142 -2.89 -6.27 -2.65
CA ILE A 142 -4.03 -6.98 -2.07
C ILE A 142 -4.21 -6.54 -0.62
N GLU A 143 -5.47 -6.26 -0.24
CA GLU A 143 -5.87 -6.01 1.15
C GLU A 143 -6.39 -7.31 1.74
N THR A 144 -5.93 -7.69 2.95
CA THR A 144 -6.34 -8.92 3.62
C THR A 144 -6.36 -8.77 5.15
N ARG A 145 -6.55 -9.88 5.85
CA ARG A 145 -6.52 -9.99 7.31
C ARG A 145 -5.21 -10.66 7.74
N PRO A 146 -4.69 -10.36 8.96
CA PRO A 146 -3.49 -11.04 9.48
C PRO A 146 -3.63 -12.57 9.55
N ASP A 147 -4.83 -13.08 9.89
CA ASP A 147 -5.14 -14.50 9.96
C ASP A 147 -5.41 -15.18 8.60
N VAL A 148 -5.21 -14.44 7.48
CA VAL A 148 -5.27 -14.92 6.10
C VAL A 148 -3.96 -14.52 5.40
N CYS A 149 -2.83 -14.89 6.03
CA CYS A 149 -1.45 -14.65 5.57
C CYS A 149 -0.54 -15.82 5.91
N GLU A 150 -1.05 -17.07 5.82
CA GLU A 150 -0.25 -18.29 5.93
C GLU A 150 0.55 -18.50 4.63
N ASP A 151 1.46 -19.46 4.62
CA ASP A 151 2.39 -19.70 3.51
C ASP A 151 1.66 -19.94 2.17
N GLU A 152 0.55 -20.65 2.18
CA GLU A 152 -0.30 -20.87 1.00
C GLU A 152 -0.89 -19.57 0.42
N HIS A 153 -1.22 -18.61 1.29
CA HIS A 153 -1.72 -17.29 0.86
C HIS A 153 -0.58 -16.44 0.28
N ILE A 154 0.62 -16.57 0.85
CA ILE A 154 1.84 -15.92 0.34
C ILE A 154 2.15 -16.42 -1.06
N ASP A 155 2.15 -17.74 -1.26
CA ASP A 155 2.42 -18.38 -2.55
C ASP A 155 1.42 -17.93 -3.62
N ARG A 156 0.14 -17.94 -3.28
CA ARG A 156 -0.92 -17.45 -4.18
C ARG A 156 -0.77 -15.97 -4.52
N MET A 157 -0.42 -15.14 -3.56
CA MET A 157 -0.13 -13.72 -3.84
C MET A 157 1.05 -13.56 -4.79
N LEU A 158 2.09 -14.37 -4.68
CA LEU A 158 3.22 -14.37 -5.61
C LEU A 158 2.81 -14.82 -7.01
N GLU A 159 1.99 -15.86 -7.14
CA GLU A 159 1.41 -16.32 -8.42
C GLU A 159 0.59 -15.19 -9.08
N PHE A 160 -0.14 -14.39 -8.29
CA PHE A 160 -0.86 -13.21 -8.79
C PHE A 160 0.05 -12.07 -9.24
N GLY A 161 1.34 -12.09 -8.92
CA GLY A 161 2.27 -10.99 -9.17
C GLY A 161 2.10 -9.84 -8.17
N THR A 162 1.57 -10.14 -6.98
CA THR A 162 1.40 -9.16 -5.89
C THR A 162 2.76 -8.73 -5.36
N THR A 163 2.95 -7.43 -5.20
CA THR A 163 4.19 -6.85 -4.64
C THR A 163 3.94 -6.15 -3.30
N ARG A 164 2.69 -5.83 -3.01
CA ARG A 164 2.27 -5.14 -1.79
C ARG A 164 1.09 -5.84 -1.15
N CYS A 165 1.20 -6.10 0.14
CA CYS A 165 0.10 -6.61 0.95
C CYS A 165 -0.24 -5.62 2.07
N GLU A 166 -1.52 -5.33 2.25
CA GLU A 166 -2.01 -4.49 3.33
C GLU A 166 -2.89 -5.30 4.27
N ILE A 167 -2.50 -5.38 5.53
CA ILE A 167 -3.24 -6.17 6.52
C ILE A 167 -4.04 -5.29 7.48
N GLY A 168 -5.25 -5.75 7.77
CA GLY A 168 -6.18 -5.08 8.68
C GLY A 168 -5.82 -5.33 10.14
N VAL A 169 -4.79 -4.67 10.66
CA VAL A 169 -4.36 -4.77 12.07
C VAL A 169 -5.41 -4.15 13.01
N GLN A 170 -5.83 -2.94 12.74
CA GLN A 170 -6.79 -2.10 13.46
C GLN A 170 -6.24 -1.57 14.79
N THR A 171 -5.79 -2.42 15.71
CA THR A 171 -5.23 -2.11 17.04
C THR A 171 -4.16 -3.14 17.42
N LEU A 172 -3.48 -2.97 18.57
CA LEU A 172 -2.63 -3.98 19.23
C LEU A 172 -3.14 -4.26 20.67
N ASP A 173 -4.44 -4.34 20.85
CA ASP A 173 -5.07 -4.60 22.15
C ASP A 173 -6.00 -5.82 22.04
N GLU A 174 -5.70 -6.89 22.82
CA GLU A 174 -6.45 -8.15 22.79
C GLU A 174 -7.90 -7.98 23.30
N GLU A 175 -8.13 -7.11 24.27
CA GLU A 175 -9.47 -6.86 24.79
C GLU A 175 -10.32 -6.06 23.77
N ILE A 176 -9.70 -5.13 23.07
CA ILE A 176 -10.37 -4.43 21.96
C ILE A 176 -10.68 -5.41 20.83
N TYR A 177 -9.76 -6.34 20.47
CA TYR A 177 -10.05 -7.36 19.48
C TYR A 177 -11.27 -8.23 19.83
N LYS A 178 -11.40 -8.62 21.12
CA LYS A 178 -12.58 -9.35 21.60
C LYS A 178 -13.84 -8.50 21.48
N THR A 179 -13.79 -7.25 21.96
CA THR A 179 -14.92 -6.31 21.94
C THR A 179 -15.44 -6.06 20.54
N ILE A 180 -14.55 -5.87 19.57
CA ILE A 180 -14.94 -5.64 18.17
C ILE A 180 -15.16 -6.94 17.38
N LYS A 181 -15.08 -8.11 18.01
CA LYS A 181 -15.24 -9.44 17.38
C LYS A 181 -14.31 -9.62 16.17
N ARG A 182 -13.03 -9.19 16.32
CA ARG A 182 -12.08 -9.20 15.19
C ARG A 182 -11.73 -10.62 14.74
N GLY A 183 -11.66 -11.59 15.67
CA GLY A 183 -11.41 -13.00 15.38
C GLY A 183 -9.95 -13.38 15.11
N HIS A 184 -9.02 -12.45 15.28
CA HIS A 184 -7.58 -12.69 15.38
C HIS A 184 -6.99 -11.84 16.52
N GLY A 185 -5.79 -12.19 16.98
CA GLY A 185 -5.07 -11.47 18.00
C GLY A 185 -3.74 -10.88 17.52
N ILE A 186 -2.95 -10.40 18.49
CA ILE A 186 -1.63 -9.79 18.25
C ILE A 186 -0.65 -10.80 17.63
N LYS A 187 -0.74 -12.07 18.01
CA LYS A 187 0.13 -13.12 17.48
C LYS A 187 0.03 -13.21 15.96
N GLN A 188 -1.18 -13.24 15.39
CA GLN A 188 -1.39 -13.30 13.95
C GLN A 188 -0.84 -12.06 13.24
N VAL A 189 -0.88 -10.88 13.88
CA VAL A 189 -0.27 -9.66 13.31
C VAL A 189 1.25 -9.80 13.21
N LYS A 190 1.91 -10.32 14.24
CA LYS A 190 3.37 -10.55 14.24
C LYS A 190 3.76 -11.58 13.21
N ASP A 191 3.07 -12.73 13.18
CA ASP A 191 3.36 -13.83 12.27
C ASP A 191 3.18 -13.40 10.79
N ALA A 192 2.05 -12.76 10.46
CA ALA A 192 1.79 -12.23 9.13
C ALA A 192 2.85 -11.19 8.69
N SER A 193 3.25 -10.31 9.61
CA SER A 193 4.28 -9.30 9.33
C SER A 193 5.62 -9.94 8.99
N ALA A 194 6.02 -10.98 9.74
CA ALA A 194 7.24 -11.71 9.50
C ALA A 194 7.19 -12.46 8.16
N ARG A 195 6.13 -13.22 7.89
CA ARG A 195 5.97 -13.98 6.63
C ARG A 195 5.99 -13.07 5.42
N LEU A 196 5.21 -11.99 5.41
CA LEU A 196 5.14 -11.03 4.31
C LEU A 196 6.50 -10.39 4.03
N LYS A 197 7.19 -9.91 5.06
CA LYS A 197 8.51 -9.29 4.88
C LYS A 197 9.57 -10.30 4.44
N ASN A 198 9.57 -11.51 5.00
CA ASN A 198 10.52 -12.56 4.64
C ASN A 198 10.27 -13.14 3.25
N SER A 199 9.10 -12.91 2.67
CA SER A 199 8.75 -13.22 1.28
C SER A 199 8.82 -12.00 0.34
N SER A 200 9.51 -10.94 0.78
CA SER A 200 9.82 -9.71 0.02
C SER A 200 8.65 -8.75 -0.22
N PHE A 201 7.45 -8.97 0.34
CA PHE A 201 6.34 -8.04 0.16
C PHE A 201 6.58 -6.68 0.83
N LYS A 202 6.12 -5.61 0.19
CA LYS A 202 5.90 -4.33 0.85
C LYS A 202 4.68 -4.44 1.76
N LEU A 203 4.85 -4.14 3.06
CA LEU A 203 3.85 -4.38 4.09
C LEU A 203 3.15 -3.10 4.53
N GLY A 204 1.82 -3.10 4.50
CA GLY A 204 0.99 -2.01 5.02
C GLY A 204 0.08 -2.42 6.16
N TYR A 205 -0.15 -1.49 7.10
CA TYR A 205 -1.11 -1.67 8.18
C TYR A 205 -2.30 -0.75 8.02
N HIS A 206 -3.50 -1.29 8.21
CA HIS A 206 -4.71 -0.51 8.45
C HIS A 206 -4.91 -0.39 9.96
N VAL A 207 -5.08 0.82 10.45
CA VAL A 207 -5.17 1.15 11.87
C VAL A 207 -6.42 1.97 12.13
N MET A 208 -7.15 1.67 13.21
CA MET A 208 -8.42 2.30 13.54
C MET A 208 -8.37 2.94 14.95
N PRO A 209 -7.90 4.19 15.09
CA PRO A 209 -8.00 4.90 16.35
C PRO A 209 -9.46 5.15 16.75
N GLY A 210 -9.74 5.16 18.04
CA GLY A 210 -11.06 5.44 18.62
C GLY A 210 -12.01 4.25 18.59
N LEU A 211 -11.51 3.00 18.61
CA LEU A 211 -12.33 1.80 18.80
C LEU A 211 -12.88 1.73 20.23
N PRO A 212 -14.01 1.00 20.47
CA PRO A 212 -14.52 0.78 21.81
C PRO A 212 -13.48 0.14 22.74
N GLY A 213 -13.27 0.72 23.91
CA GLY A 213 -12.25 0.30 24.87
C GLY A 213 -10.91 1.02 24.73
N SER A 214 -10.72 1.83 23.66
CA SER A 214 -9.57 2.70 23.49
C SER A 214 -9.81 4.12 24.01
N ASN A 215 -8.72 4.88 24.14
CA ASN A 215 -8.69 6.31 24.41
C ASN A 215 -7.49 6.95 23.68
N VAL A 216 -7.38 8.27 23.74
CA VAL A 216 -6.34 9.06 23.05
C VAL A 216 -4.93 8.55 23.39
N ASP A 217 -4.62 8.36 24.67
CA ASP A 217 -3.29 7.93 25.11
C ASP A 217 -2.97 6.51 24.65
N LYS A 218 -3.89 5.56 24.82
CA LYS A 218 -3.74 4.18 24.36
C LYS A 218 -3.47 4.11 22.84
N ASP A 219 -4.21 4.87 22.04
CA ASP A 219 -4.03 4.87 20.59
C ASP A 219 -2.70 5.50 20.17
N ILE A 220 -2.23 6.52 20.89
CA ILE A 220 -0.91 7.13 20.67
C ILE A 220 0.20 6.14 21.04
N GLU A 221 0.11 5.48 22.18
CA GLU A 221 1.09 4.50 22.64
C GLU A 221 1.13 3.28 21.68
N MET A 222 -0.03 2.73 21.34
CA MET A 222 -0.15 1.65 20.37
C MET A 222 0.50 2.03 19.01
N TYR A 223 0.32 3.27 18.56
CA TYR A 223 0.93 3.70 17.30
C TYR A 223 2.45 3.83 17.40
N LYS A 224 3.01 4.25 18.53
CA LYS A 224 4.45 4.25 18.78
C LYS A 224 5.00 2.83 18.80
N GLU A 225 4.29 1.90 19.44
CA GLU A 225 4.63 0.48 19.52
C GLU A 225 4.85 -0.14 18.12
N PHE A 226 4.12 0.30 17.08
CA PHE A 226 4.37 -0.16 15.70
C PHE A 226 5.79 0.09 15.21
N PHE A 227 6.51 1.07 15.76
CA PHE A 227 7.85 1.45 15.28
C PHE A 227 8.96 1.21 16.32
N GLU A 228 8.62 1.19 17.59
CA GLU A 228 9.55 0.89 18.69
C GLU A 228 9.81 -0.61 18.77
N ASN A 229 8.75 -1.42 18.67
CA ASN A 229 8.85 -2.88 18.69
C ASN A 229 9.25 -3.45 17.32
N PRO A 230 10.40 -4.17 17.24
CA PRO A 230 10.87 -4.75 15.99
C PRO A 230 9.96 -5.84 15.40
N ALA A 231 9.02 -6.38 16.16
CA ALA A 231 8.06 -7.36 15.63
C ALA A 231 7.15 -6.80 14.53
N TYR A 232 6.99 -5.47 14.44
CA TYR A 232 6.07 -4.81 13.52
C TYR A 232 6.78 -4.03 12.41
N ARG A 233 6.99 -2.74 12.58
CA ARG A 233 7.68 -1.78 11.68
C ARG A 233 7.17 -1.83 10.24
N PRO A 234 5.88 -1.46 10.00
CA PRO A 234 5.30 -1.48 8.66
C PRO A 234 5.97 -0.47 7.72
N ASP A 235 5.94 -0.77 6.41
CA ASP A 235 6.49 0.11 5.36
C ASP A 235 5.55 1.28 5.07
N HIS A 236 4.24 1.08 5.28
CA HIS A 236 3.25 2.14 5.18
C HIS A 236 2.03 1.86 6.08
N VAL A 237 1.27 2.91 6.32
CA VAL A 237 0.06 2.84 7.14
C VAL A 237 -1.09 3.59 6.49
N LYS A 238 -2.29 3.05 6.67
CA LYS A 238 -3.57 3.73 6.42
C LYS A 238 -4.27 3.93 7.76
N ILE A 239 -4.51 5.18 8.13
CA ILE A 239 -5.18 5.54 9.37
C ILE A 239 -6.65 5.77 9.07
N TYR A 240 -7.51 4.97 9.67
CA TYR A 240 -8.95 5.00 9.51
C TYR A 240 -9.62 5.22 10.87
N PRO A 241 -9.68 6.46 11.38
CA PRO A 241 -10.37 6.75 12.62
C PRO A 241 -11.76 6.13 12.62
N THR A 242 -12.15 5.61 13.76
CA THR A 242 -13.43 4.94 13.93
C THR A 242 -14.56 5.90 13.63
N GLN A 243 -15.42 5.53 12.71
CA GLN A 243 -16.69 6.18 12.42
C GLN A 243 -17.78 5.18 12.70
N VAL A 244 -18.62 5.47 13.69
CA VAL A 244 -19.77 4.63 14.04
C VAL A 244 -20.81 4.76 12.96
N MET A 245 -21.12 3.66 12.30
CA MET A 245 -22.00 3.67 11.13
C MET A 245 -23.35 3.07 11.46
N GLU A 246 -24.38 3.65 10.88
CA GLU A 246 -25.73 3.07 10.89
C GLU A 246 -25.75 1.70 10.20
N GLY A 247 -26.57 0.76 10.72
CA GLY A 247 -26.66 -0.60 10.21
C GLY A 247 -25.48 -1.51 10.56
N THR A 248 -24.56 -1.07 11.45
CA THR A 248 -23.51 -1.92 12.02
C THR A 248 -23.86 -2.34 13.44
N GLU A 249 -23.33 -3.48 13.90
CA GLU A 249 -23.50 -3.90 15.30
C GLU A 249 -22.99 -2.84 16.28
N LEU A 250 -21.85 -2.22 15.98
CA LEU A 250 -21.30 -1.10 16.76
C LEU A 250 -22.26 0.10 16.77
N GLY A 251 -22.94 0.40 15.66
CA GLY A 251 -23.94 1.45 15.59
C GLY A 251 -25.12 1.19 16.52
N GLU A 252 -25.62 -0.02 16.54
CA GLU A 252 -26.73 -0.40 17.44
C GLU A 252 -26.30 -0.41 18.91
N GLN A 253 -25.08 -0.86 19.21
CA GLN A 253 -24.51 -0.78 20.56
C GLN A 253 -24.36 0.68 21.01
N ALA A 254 -23.82 1.55 20.15
CA ALA A 254 -23.63 2.97 20.44
C ALA A 254 -24.96 3.69 20.73
N LYS A 255 -26.03 3.39 20.01
CA LYS A 255 -27.38 3.93 20.26
C LYS A 255 -27.86 3.55 21.68
N LYS A 256 -27.66 2.28 22.08
CA LYS A 256 -28.11 1.75 23.38
C LYS A 256 -27.28 2.30 24.55
N THR A 257 -25.97 2.34 24.42
CA THR A 257 -25.03 2.72 25.48
C THR A 257 -24.70 4.20 25.50
N ARG A 258 -25.10 4.96 24.49
CA ARG A 258 -24.69 6.35 24.24
C ARG A 258 -23.17 6.52 24.06
N TRP A 259 -22.45 5.43 23.79
CA TRP A 259 -21.02 5.50 23.52
C TRP A 259 -20.73 6.26 22.22
N GLN A 260 -19.67 7.07 22.27
CA GLN A 260 -19.20 7.85 21.13
C GLN A 260 -17.72 7.60 20.92
N THR A 261 -17.30 7.63 19.66
CA THR A 261 -15.87 7.68 19.31
C THR A 261 -15.34 9.13 19.45
N TYR A 262 -14.09 9.34 19.10
CA TYR A 262 -13.42 10.64 19.24
C TYR A 262 -14.18 11.80 18.59
N ASN A 263 -14.25 12.91 19.30
CA ASN A 263 -14.58 14.21 18.73
C ASN A 263 -13.40 14.75 17.89
N ASP A 264 -13.63 15.86 17.17
CA ASP A 264 -12.63 16.41 16.26
C ASP A 264 -11.33 16.88 16.98
N LYS A 265 -11.42 17.33 18.24
CA LYS A 265 -10.26 17.77 19.03
C LYS A 265 -9.39 16.59 19.43
N GLU A 266 -9.99 15.56 19.99
CA GLU A 266 -9.32 14.29 20.37
C GLU A 266 -8.69 13.63 19.14
N LEU A 267 -9.43 13.57 18.03
CA LEU A 267 -8.93 13.01 16.79
C LEU A 267 -7.73 13.79 16.25
N LEU A 268 -7.77 15.13 16.29
CA LEU A 268 -6.65 15.97 15.86
C LEU A 268 -5.39 15.70 16.69
N GLU A 269 -5.55 15.51 18.00
CA GLU A 269 -4.45 15.19 18.92
C GLU A 269 -3.80 13.86 18.56
N VAL A 270 -4.59 12.79 18.40
CA VAL A 270 -4.10 11.48 17.97
C VAL A 270 -3.39 11.59 16.62
N LEU A 271 -3.96 12.27 15.64
CA LEU A 271 -3.37 12.37 14.30
C LEU A 271 -2.09 13.21 14.25
N LYS A 272 -1.94 14.23 15.11
CA LYS A 272 -0.67 14.94 15.31
C LYS A 272 0.40 14.01 15.87
N ALA A 273 0.07 13.27 16.93
CA ALA A 273 0.99 12.31 17.53
C ALA A 273 1.44 11.22 16.53
N ILE A 274 0.50 10.65 15.78
CA ILE A 274 0.77 9.72 14.68
C ILE A 274 1.76 10.30 13.66
N LYS A 275 1.56 11.54 13.24
CA LYS A 275 2.47 12.19 12.28
C LYS A 275 3.87 12.45 12.86
N LYS A 276 3.98 12.75 14.15
CA LYS A 276 5.26 12.92 14.87
C LYS A 276 6.01 11.59 15.00
N ALA A 277 5.30 10.51 15.39
CA ALA A 277 5.88 9.20 15.64
C ALA A 277 6.26 8.43 14.36
N THR A 278 5.70 8.78 13.21
CA THR A 278 5.97 8.05 11.96
C THR A 278 7.41 8.25 11.48
N PRO A 279 8.23 7.18 11.40
CA PRO A 279 9.62 7.27 10.98
C PRO A 279 9.75 7.56 9.48
N ARG A 280 10.95 7.98 9.08
CA ARG A 280 11.27 8.37 7.70
C ARG A 280 11.08 7.26 6.67
N TYR A 281 11.23 6.00 7.06
CA TYR A 281 11.06 4.84 6.19
C TYR A 281 9.59 4.44 6.01
N CYS A 282 8.65 5.00 6.76
CA CYS A 282 7.22 4.67 6.66
C CYS A 282 6.45 5.73 5.88
N ARG A 283 5.44 5.29 5.10
CA ARG A 283 4.55 6.16 4.36
C ARG A 283 3.16 6.20 5.01
N ILE A 284 2.67 7.37 5.40
CA ILE A 284 1.25 7.53 5.73
C ILE A 284 0.47 7.68 4.42
N MET A 285 -0.09 6.56 3.92
CA MET A 285 -0.82 6.51 2.65
C MET A 285 -2.13 7.30 2.74
N ARG A 286 -2.92 7.04 3.77
CA ARG A 286 -4.24 7.64 3.98
C ARG A 286 -4.46 8.00 5.45
N MET A 287 -5.15 9.11 5.67
CA MET A 287 -5.63 9.54 6.99
C MET A 287 -7.08 9.94 6.80
N MET A 288 -7.99 9.18 7.14
CA MET A 288 -9.44 9.25 6.98
C MET A 288 -9.97 8.28 5.92
N ARG A 289 -11.13 7.73 6.23
CA ARG A 289 -11.94 6.93 5.32
C ARG A 289 -13.00 7.83 4.67
N ALA A 290 -13.25 7.61 3.39
CA ALA A 290 -14.33 8.32 2.70
C ALA A 290 -15.66 7.59 2.95
N VAL A 291 -16.28 7.86 4.09
CA VAL A 291 -17.62 7.40 4.43
C VAL A 291 -18.60 8.55 4.21
N PRO A 292 -19.69 8.37 3.45
CA PRO A 292 -20.70 9.41 3.29
C PRO A 292 -21.34 9.77 4.62
N SER A 293 -21.46 11.08 4.89
CA SER A 293 -21.89 11.61 6.20
C SER A 293 -23.24 11.10 6.67
N LYS A 294 -24.15 10.75 5.75
CA LYS A 294 -25.46 10.21 6.08
C LYS A 294 -25.43 8.84 6.81
N TYR A 295 -24.33 8.09 6.70
CA TYR A 295 -24.16 6.81 7.41
C TYR A 295 -23.46 6.97 8.77
N ILE A 296 -22.95 8.15 9.10
CA ILE A 296 -22.14 8.35 10.31
C ILE A 296 -23.03 8.79 11.47
N LEU A 297 -23.15 7.95 12.49
CA LEU A 297 -23.85 8.23 13.75
C LEU A 297 -22.96 8.98 14.74
N SER A 298 -21.68 8.59 14.84
CA SER A 298 -20.68 9.22 15.71
C SER A 298 -19.31 9.19 15.07
N GLY A 299 -18.47 10.16 15.40
CA GLY A 299 -17.17 10.41 14.79
C GLY A 299 -17.19 11.54 13.78
N THR A 300 -16.03 11.96 13.35
CA THR A 300 -15.89 13.11 12.46
C THR A 300 -16.53 12.89 11.08
N LYS A 301 -17.14 13.94 10.56
CA LYS A 301 -17.66 14.02 9.18
C LYS A 301 -16.71 14.78 8.24
N HIS A 302 -15.63 15.33 8.78
CA HIS A 302 -14.62 16.07 8.01
C HIS A 302 -13.60 15.11 7.36
N SER A 303 -13.18 15.42 6.14
CA SER A 303 -12.23 14.59 5.38
C SER A 303 -10.80 15.13 5.38
N ASP A 304 -10.58 16.35 5.82
CA ASP A 304 -9.33 17.10 5.60
C ASP A 304 -8.34 17.04 6.79
N PHE A 305 -8.52 16.12 7.75
CA PHE A 305 -7.67 15.99 8.94
C PHE A 305 -6.19 15.85 8.63
N ARG A 306 -5.82 15.33 7.46
CA ARG A 306 -4.41 15.32 7.03
C ARG A 306 -3.81 16.73 6.98
N LYS A 307 -4.56 17.69 6.42
CA LYS A 307 -4.12 19.09 6.31
C LYS A 307 -4.15 19.76 7.68
N LEU A 308 -5.24 19.59 8.43
CA LEU A 308 -5.38 20.12 9.78
C LEU A 308 -4.24 19.69 10.70
N ALA A 309 -3.95 18.40 10.77
CA ALA A 309 -2.85 17.87 11.57
C ALA A 309 -1.46 18.35 11.08
N ALA A 310 -1.26 18.54 9.77
CA ALA A 310 -0.02 19.09 9.24
C ALA A 310 0.16 20.56 9.62
N SER A 311 -0.88 21.36 9.47
CA SER A 311 -0.86 22.80 9.83
C SER A 311 -0.68 23.00 11.33
N ALA A 312 -1.32 22.18 12.16
CA ALA A 312 -1.16 22.23 13.63
C ALA A 312 0.28 21.93 14.03
N LEU A 313 0.91 20.89 13.43
CA LEU A 313 2.30 20.54 13.71
C LEU A 313 3.29 21.68 13.32
N ILE A 314 3.04 22.34 12.18
CA ILE A 314 3.89 23.48 11.76
C ILE A 314 3.80 24.61 12.77
N LYS A 315 2.60 24.92 13.29
CA LYS A 315 2.41 25.94 14.35
C LYS A 315 3.14 25.56 15.65
N GLU A 316 3.31 24.27 15.93
CA GLU A 316 4.07 23.75 17.07
C GLU A 316 5.58 23.64 16.78
N GLY A 317 6.10 24.19 15.67
CA GLY A 317 7.51 24.09 15.29
C GLY A 317 7.95 22.67 14.88
N SER A 318 7.02 21.77 14.55
CA SER A 318 7.28 20.37 14.22
C SER A 318 6.76 20.00 12.83
N HIS A 319 7.19 18.87 12.28
CA HIS A 319 6.72 18.40 10.99
C HIS A 319 6.77 16.86 10.89
N CYS A 320 6.00 16.31 9.95
CA CYS A 320 5.98 14.88 9.68
C CYS A 320 7.14 14.46 8.79
N LYS A 321 7.89 13.42 9.21
CA LYS A 321 9.04 12.87 8.47
C LYS A 321 8.67 11.69 7.54
N CYS A 322 7.39 11.34 7.43
CA CYS A 322 6.98 10.19 6.59
C CYS A 322 7.34 10.42 5.11
N ILE A 323 7.48 9.32 4.35
CA ILE A 323 7.80 9.36 2.90
C ILE A 323 6.90 10.34 2.15
N ARG A 324 5.58 10.28 2.32
CA ARG A 324 4.64 11.14 1.59
C ARG A 324 4.89 12.64 1.81
N CYS A 325 5.25 13.05 3.03
CA CYS A 325 5.46 14.46 3.35
C CYS A 325 6.78 14.99 2.78
N ARG A 326 7.73 14.12 2.46
CA ARG A 326 9.05 14.44 1.92
C ARG A 326 9.18 14.20 0.42
N GLU A 327 8.26 13.47 -0.19
CA GLU A 327 8.27 13.09 -1.61
C GLU A 327 8.27 14.32 -2.51
N VAL A 328 9.19 14.35 -3.47
CA VAL A 328 9.46 15.49 -4.37
C VAL A 328 8.21 16.00 -5.08
N GLY A 329 7.34 15.12 -5.56
CA GLY A 329 6.11 15.50 -6.24
C GLY A 329 5.17 16.33 -5.34
N PHE A 330 4.95 15.90 -4.08
CA PHE A 330 4.12 16.65 -3.14
C PHE A 330 4.77 17.95 -2.67
N VAL A 331 6.08 17.97 -2.48
CA VAL A 331 6.82 19.19 -2.10
C VAL A 331 6.77 20.20 -3.24
N GLN A 332 6.98 19.77 -4.49
CA GLN A 332 6.88 20.62 -5.67
C GLN A 332 5.47 21.21 -5.85
N ASN A 333 4.44 20.38 -5.67
CA ASN A 333 3.04 20.84 -5.76
C ASN A 333 2.65 21.84 -4.67
N SER A 334 3.45 21.98 -3.60
CA SER A 334 3.27 23.04 -2.59
C SER A 334 3.90 24.38 -2.97
N GLY A 335 4.48 24.52 -4.17
CA GLY A 335 5.10 25.75 -4.66
C GLY A 335 6.53 26.02 -4.16
N LYS A 336 7.15 25.08 -3.44
CA LYS A 336 8.52 25.23 -2.94
C LYS A 336 9.54 25.02 -4.06
N LYS A 337 10.55 25.89 -4.13
CA LYS A 337 11.77 25.62 -4.93
C LYS A 337 12.53 24.44 -4.35
N ILE A 338 12.95 23.53 -5.23
CA ILE A 338 13.61 22.28 -4.83
C ILE A 338 15.04 22.27 -5.33
N ASP A 339 16.02 22.17 -4.41
CA ASP A 339 17.41 21.86 -4.75
C ASP A 339 17.51 20.41 -5.25
N ARG A 340 18.16 20.19 -6.38
CA ARG A 340 18.31 18.89 -7.03
C ARG A 340 19.68 18.23 -6.80
N ARG A 341 20.52 18.78 -5.93
CA ARG A 341 21.77 18.15 -5.49
C ARG A 341 21.43 17.08 -4.46
N LEU A 342 21.67 15.82 -4.83
CA LEU A 342 21.22 14.67 -4.05
C LEU A 342 22.41 13.98 -3.38
N HIS A 343 22.17 13.46 -2.18
CA HIS A 343 23.05 12.53 -1.50
C HIS A 343 22.29 11.27 -1.09
N LEU A 344 22.99 10.16 -0.97
CA LEU A 344 22.45 8.89 -0.50
C LEU A 344 22.42 8.90 1.04
N LYS A 345 21.28 8.56 1.60
CA LYS A 345 21.09 8.32 3.04
C LYS A 345 20.62 6.89 3.27
N ILE A 346 21.19 6.22 4.26
CA ILE A 346 20.85 4.83 4.62
C ILE A 346 20.38 4.80 6.06
N THR A 347 19.20 4.25 6.29
CA THR A 347 18.67 3.98 7.63
C THR A 347 18.62 2.46 7.82
N LYS A 348 19.38 1.96 8.80
CA LYS A 348 19.37 0.54 9.20
C LYS A 348 18.46 0.35 10.40
N TYR A 349 17.68 -0.72 10.40
CA TYR A 349 16.82 -1.10 11.53
C TYR A 349 16.48 -2.59 11.46
N GLU A 350 16.12 -3.16 12.58
CA GLU A 350 15.63 -4.54 12.67
C GLU A 350 14.11 -4.58 12.50
N SER A 351 13.59 -5.62 11.87
CA SER A 351 12.15 -5.87 11.81
C SER A 351 11.86 -7.36 11.60
N SER A 352 10.94 -7.92 12.40
CA SER A 352 10.52 -9.32 12.30
C SER A 352 11.72 -10.27 12.17
N ASN A 353 12.70 -10.14 13.07
CA ASN A 353 13.95 -10.90 13.14
C ASN A 353 14.86 -10.80 11.90
N GLY A 354 14.66 -9.83 11.03
CA GLY A 354 15.51 -9.56 9.87
C GLY A 354 16.07 -8.15 9.90
N GLN A 355 17.16 -7.94 9.19
CA GLN A 355 17.81 -6.64 9.07
C GLN A 355 17.26 -5.88 7.86
N GLU A 356 16.83 -4.64 8.06
CA GLU A 356 16.30 -3.77 7.02
C GLU A 356 17.28 -2.63 6.72
N PHE A 357 17.35 -2.26 5.44
CA PHE A 357 18.11 -1.08 4.98
C PHE A 357 17.17 -0.23 4.13
N PHE A 358 16.92 0.99 4.57
CA PHE A 358 16.14 1.95 3.82
C PHE A 358 17.09 2.96 3.17
N LEU A 359 17.27 2.84 1.86
CA LEU A 359 18.12 3.68 1.05
C LEU A 359 17.28 4.82 0.45
N GLU A 360 17.79 6.05 0.53
CA GLU A 360 17.09 7.23 0.04
C GLU A 360 18.05 8.17 -0.69
N HIS A 361 17.66 8.66 -1.88
CA HIS A 361 18.27 9.88 -2.41
C HIS A 361 17.45 11.08 -1.95
N VAL A 362 18.09 11.93 -1.17
CA VAL A 362 17.49 13.17 -0.63
C VAL A 362 18.38 14.37 -0.93
N ASN A 363 17.78 15.56 -0.94
CA ASN A 363 18.53 16.81 -0.99
C ASN A 363 18.82 17.34 0.44
N LYS A 364 19.46 18.51 0.53
CA LYS A 364 19.78 19.18 1.82
C LYS A 364 18.55 19.49 2.68
N ASP A 365 17.37 19.66 2.06
CA ASP A 365 16.11 19.96 2.74
C ASP A 365 15.32 18.70 3.08
N ASP A 366 15.95 17.52 3.02
CA ASP A 366 15.37 16.17 3.25
C ASP A 366 14.21 15.82 2.30
N VAL A 367 14.14 16.47 1.11
CA VAL A 367 13.16 16.11 0.06
C VAL A 367 13.59 14.81 -0.58
N LEU A 368 12.66 13.86 -0.68
CA LEU A 368 12.87 12.50 -1.14
C LEU A 368 12.62 12.38 -2.65
N PHE A 369 13.62 11.90 -3.39
CA PHE A 369 13.55 11.68 -4.85
C PHE A 369 13.45 10.21 -5.24
N SER A 370 14.10 9.33 -4.50
CA SER A 370 14.01 7.89 -4.75
C SER A 370 14.32 7.09 -3.50
N LEU A 371 13.86 5.87 -3.45
CA LEU A 371 14.13 4.94 -2.36
C LEU A 371 14.30 3.49 -2.82
N ALA A 372 15.00 2.70 -2.02
CA ALA A 372 14.96 1.24 -2.04
C ALA A 372 14.80 0.71 -0.62
N ARG A 373 14.02 -0.37 -0.49
CA ARG A 373 13.91 -1.17 0.75
C ARG A 373 14.61 -2.48 0.56
N LEU A 374 15.62 -2.71 1.34
CA LEU A 374 16.39 -3.93 1.32
C LEU A 374 16.19 -4.68 2.63
N ARG A 375 16.24 -6.01 2.59
CA ARG A 375 16.12 -6.87 3.77
C ARG A 375 17.04 -8.07 3.67
N ILE A 376 17.70 -8.40 4.76
CA ILE A 376 18.31 -9.73 4.97
C ILE A 376 17.36 -10.48 5.91
N PRO A 377 16.63 -11.48 5.42
CA PRO A 377 15.69 -12.24 6.24
C PRO A 377 16.41 -13.31 7.07
N PRO A 378 15.83 -13.77 8.19
CA PRO A 378 16.31 -14.96 8.90
C PRO A 378 16.12 -16.24 8.08
N GLY A 379 15.25 -16.21 7.08
CA GLY A 379 14.82 -17.29 6.20
C GLY A 379 13.40 -17.02 5.69
N SER A 380 12.92 -17.91 4.82
CA SER A 380 11.54 -17.91 4.29
C SER A 380 11.15 -19.36 3.98
N HIS A 381 9.84 -19.65 3.86
CA HIS A 381 9.38 -20.92 3.30
C HIS A 381 9.69 -21.03 1.79
N ARG A 382 9.97 -19.90 1.14
CA ARG A 382 10.32 -19.86 -0.28
C ARG A 382 11.75 -20.34 -0.52
N LYS A 383 11.93 -21.33 -1.42
CA LYS A 383 13.25 -21.90 -1.78
C LYS A 383 14.22 -20.87 -2.39
N GLU A 384 13.68 -19.83 -3.01
CA GLU A 384 14.47 -18.76 -3.62
C GLU A 384 15.14 -17.88 -2.55
N ILE A 385 14.66 -17.92 -1.30
CA ILE A 385 15.07 -17.00 -0.22
C ILE A 385 15.72 -17.78 0.92
N THR A 386 16.95 -17.46 1.23
CA THR A 386 17.73 -18.04 2.36
C THR A 386 18.23 -16.92 3.27
N ASN A 387 18.84 -17.25 4.39
CA ASN A 387 19.52 -16.28 5.27
C ASN A 387 20.76 -15.61 4.64
N LYS A 388 21.20 -16.05 3.46
CA LYS A 388 22.26 -15.43 2.63
C LYS A 388 21.69 -14.74 1.40
N THR A 389 20.48 -14.23 1.49
CA THR A 389 19.79 -13.51 0.41
C THR A 389 19.54 -12.08 0.83
N LEU A 390 19.85 -11.12 -0.03
CA LEU A 390 19.34 -9.77 0.10
C LEU A 390 18.02 -9.65 -0.70
N LEU A 391 16.96 -9.25 -0.04
CA LEU A 391 15.67 -8.96 -0.68
C LEU A 391 15.60 -7.48 -1.08
N VAL A 392 15.12 -7.18 -2.28
CA VAL A 392 14.69 -5.83 -2.68
C VAL A 392 13.16 -5.83 -2.66
N ARG A 393 12.59 -5.20 -1.62
CA ARG A 393 11.15 -5.21 -1.33
C ARG A 393 10.40 -4.01 -1.93
N GLU A 394 11.11 -2.96 -2.29
CA GLU A 394 10.62 -1.78 -3.00
C GLU A 394 11.78 -1.07 -3.67
N LEU A 395 11.57 -0.66 -4.92
CA LEU A 395 12.40 0.31 -5.63
C LEU A 395 11.47 1.36 -6.23
N HIS A 396 11.65 2.63 -5.88
CA HIS A 396 10.77 3.70 -6.35
C HIS A 396 11.56 4.97 -6.63
N VAL A 397 11.35 5.56 -7.80
CA VAL A 397 11.83 6.89 -8.16
C VAL A 397 10.63 7.80 -8.31
N TYR A 398 10.55 8.84 -7.49
CA TYR A 398 9.43 9.78 -7.43
C TYR A 398 9.56 10.90 -8.47
N GLY A 399 8.43 11.45 -8.86
CA GLY A 399 8.29 12.53 -9.81
C GLY A 399 7.22 12.22 -10.86
N PRO A 400 6.97 13.15 -11.80
CA PRO A 400 6.07 12.88 -12.92
C PRO A 400 6.45 11.59 -13.61
N GLU A 401 5.44 10.84 -14.03
CA GLU A 401 5.64 9.62 -14.79
C GLU A 401 6.29 9.95 -16.16
N VAL A 402 7.35 9.22 -16.50
CA VAL A 402 7.99 9.26 -17.83
C VAL A 402 7.81 7.88 -18.44
N VAL A 403 7.52 7.85 -19.74
CA VAL A 403 7.37 6.59 -20.49
C VAL A 403 8.63 5.74 -20.32
N ILE A 404 8.48 4.43 -20.17
CA ILE A 404 9.61 3.52 -20.04
C ILE A 404 10.43 3.64 -21.35
N ASP A 405 11.74 3.87 -21.21
CA ASP A 405 12.72 4.12 -22.30
C ASP A 405 12.80 5.55 -22.85
N GLU A 406 11.92 6.46 -22.48
CA GLU A 406 12.07 7.89 -22.82
C GLU A 406 12.85 8.66 -21.74
N ARG A 407 13.54 9.74 -22.16
CA ARG A 407 14.27 10.65 -21.24
C ARG A 407 13.65 12.03 -21.32
N GLU A 408 13.23 12.53 -20.17
CA GLU A 408 12.83 13.93 -19.99
C GLU A 408 13.80 14.61 -19.02
N ASP A 409 14.50 15.66 -19.45
CA ASP A 409 15.55 16.33 -18.65
C ASP A 409 15.03 16.94 -17.36
N ALA A 410 13.74 17.32 -17.31
CA ALA A 410 13.08 17.87 -16.13
C ALA A 410 12.61 16.81 -15.12
N ALA A 411 12.42 15.56 -15.55
CA ALA A 411 11.86 14.49 -14.70
C ALA A 411 12.95 13.80 -13.85
N SER A 412 12.63 13.50 -12.61
CA SER A 412 13.53 12.77 -11.70
C SER A 412 13.65 11.28 -12.05
N GLN A 413 12.66 10.70 -12.73
CA GLN A 413 12.55 9.25 -12.95
C GLN A 413 13.70 8.68 -13.78
N HIS A 414 14.17 9.32 -14.82
CA HIS A 414 15.19 8.75 -15.72
C HIS A 414 16.63 9.30 -15.54
N LYS A 415 16.95 9.90 -14.37
CA LYS A 415 18.32 10.33 -14.03
C LYS A 415 19.22 9.20 -13.53
N GLY A 416 18.89 7.95 -13.78
CA GLY A 416 19.66 6.79 -13.34
C GLY A 416 19.57 6.48 -11.84
N LEU A 417 18.68 7.14 -11.06
CA LEU A 417 18.58 6.96 -9.61
C LEU A 417 18.20 5.53 -9.24
N GLY A 418 17.32 4.88 -9.99
CA GLY A 418 16.96 3.48 -9.78
C GLY A 418 18.17 2.55 -9.94
N ARG A 419 18.97 2.75 -11.01
CA ARG A 419 20.20 1.97 -11.25
C ARG A 419 21.22 2.17 -10.12
N LYS A 420 21.42 3.40 -9.64
CA LYS A 420 22.32 3.70 -8.52
C LYS A 420 21.86 3.01 -7.23
N LEU A 421 20.55 2.96 -6.97
CA LEU A 421 20.00 2.24 -5.81
C LEU A 421 20.19 0.72 -5.93
N MET A 422 20.03 0.14 -7.13
CA MET A 422 20.30 -1.28 -7.36
C MET A 422 21.78 -1.63 -7.23
N GLN A 423 22.66 -0.78 -7.74
CA GLN A 423 24.10 -0.93 -7.53
C GLN A 423 24.45 -0.89 -6.03
N LYS A 424 23.87 0.05 -5.27
CA LYS A 424 24.07 0.11 -3.81
C LYS A 424 23.47 -1.10 -3.09
N ALA A 425 22.38 -1.69 -3.62
CA ALA A 425 21.83 -2.95 -3.09
C ALA A 425 22.82 -4.11 -3.32
N GLU A 426 23.49 -4.19 -4.47
CA GLU A 426 24.52 -5.20 -4.76
C GLU A 426 25.73 -5.04 -3.82
N GLU A 427 26.24 -3.82 -3.63
CA GLU A 427 27.29 -3.52 -2.65
C GLU A 427 26.86 -3.93 -1.23
N THR A 428 25.63 -3.56 -0.81
CA THR A 428 25.09 -3.91 0.51
C THR A 428 25.00 -5.42 0.71
N ALA A 429 24.66 -6.16 -0.34
CA ALA A 429 24.59 -7.62 -0.29
C ALA A 429 25.99 -8.24 -0.09
N LEU A 430 26.99 -7.78 -0.83
CA LEU A 430 28.39 -8.22 -0.68
C LEU A 430 28.94 -7.88 0.72
N ASP A 431 28.73 -6.65 1.19
CA ASP A 431 29.19 -6.18 2.52
C ASP A 431 28.60 -7.02 3.67
N ASN A 432 27.47 -7.67 3.46
CA ASN A 432 26.79 -8.52 4.45
C ASN A 432 26.90 -10.03 4.16
N GLY A 433 27.77 -10.44 3.22
CA GLY A 433 28.03 -11.84 2.92
C GLY A 433 26.85 -12.58 2.28
N CYS A 434 25.94 -11.87 1.64
CA CYS A 434 24.88 -12.48 0.83
C CYS A 434 25.47 -13.09 -0.44
N LYS A 435 24.84 -14.13 -0.95
CA LYS A 435 25.23 -14.83 -2.18
C LYS A 435 24.37 -14.51 -3.39
N LYS A 436 23.20 -13.91 -3.14
CA LYS A 436 22.25 -13.52 -4.19
C LYS A 436 21.33 -12.41 -3.73
N ILE A 437 20.76 -11.73 -4.72
CA ILE A 437 19.71 -10.73 -4.55
C ILE A 437 18.42 -11.25 -5.16
N VAL A 438 17.32 -11.08 -4.43
CA VAL A 438 15.97 -11.46 -4.83
C VAL A 438 15.08 -10.23 -4.81
N VAL A 439 14.46 -9.90 -5.93
CA VAL A 439 13.59 -8.75 -6.09
C VAL A 439 12.15 -9.21 -6.29
N ILE A 440 11.21 -8.72 -5.47
CA ILE A 440 9.79 -8.84 -5.78
C ILE A 440 9.44 -7.79 -6.85
N SER A 441 9.00 -8.25 -8.01
CA SER A 441 8.76 -7.38 -9.17
C SER A 441 7.32 -7.51 -9.66
N GLY A 442 6.67 -6.39 -9.96
CA GLY A 442 5.48 -6.41 -10.80
C GLY A 442 5.82 -6.92 -12.21
N ALA A 443 4.87 -7.59 -12.87
CA ALA A 443 5.08 -8.15 -14.20
C ALA A 443 5.61 -7.09 -15.19
N GLY A 444 5.03 -5.90 -15.19
CA GLY A 444 5.36 -4.82 -16.13
C GLY A 444 6.73 -4.16 -15.93
N VAL A 445 7.54 -4.57 -14.94
CA VAL A 445 8.89 -4.05 -14.72
C VAL A 445 9.97 -5.13 -14.67
N ARG A 446 9.66 -6.39 -15.00
CA ARG A 446 10.63 -7.48 -15.04
C ARG A 446 11.76 -7.20 -16.03
N GLU A 447 11.44 -6.65 -17.21
CA GLU A 447 12.42 -6.27 -18.23
C GLU A 447 13.47 -5.27 -17.70
N TYR A 448 13.08 -4.32 -16.85
CA TYR A 448 14.03 -3.40 -16.20
C TYR A 448 15.10 -4.16 -15.41
N TYR A 449 14.70 -5.17 -14.63
CA TYR A 449 15.65 -5.98 -13.85
C TYR A 449 16.46 -6.94 -14.74
N SER A 450 15.87 -7.47 -15.81
CA SER A 450 16.61 -8.31 -16.78
C SER A 450 17.77 -7.54 -17.42
N ARG A 451 17.57 -6.26 -17.76
CA ARG A 451 18.64 -5.37 -18.26
C ARG A 451 19.73 -5.07 -17.21
N LEU A 452 19.49 -5.35 -15.95
CA LEU A 452 20.49 -5.27 -14.86
C LEU A 452 21.12 -6.63 -14.52
N GLY A 453 20.85 -7.67 -15.31
CA GLY A 453 21.41 -9.01 -15.17
C GLY A 453 20.65 -9.90 -14.19
N TYR A 454 19.38 -9.60 -13.87
CA TYR A 454 18.51 -10.44 -13.07
C TYR A 454 17.70 -11.37 -13.97
N ASN A 455 17.48 -12.61 -13.55
CA ASN A 455 16.65 -13.60 -14.24
C ASN A 455 15.40 -13.92 -13.44
N LEU A 456 14.33 -14.32 -14.12
CA LEU A 456 13.10 -14.76 -13.44
C LEU A 456 13.31 -16.20 -12.92
N GLU A 457 13.26 -16.36 -11.59
CA GLU A 457 13.30 -17.65 -10.91
C GLU A 457 12.05 -17.77 -10.02
N GLY A 458 11.18 -18.72 -10.33
CA GLY A 458 9.86 -18.78 -9.70
C GLY A 458 9.08 -17.48 -9.94
N HIS A 459 8.81 -16.75 -8.87
CA HIS A 459 8.06 -15.48 -8.95
C HIS A 459 8.91 -14.22 -8.70
N TYR A 460 10.24 -14.36 -8.65
CA TYR A 460 11.17 -13.29 -8.33
C TYR A 460 12.17 -13.04 -9.43
N MET A 461 12.68 -11.81 -9.51
CA MET A 461 13.87 -11.50 -10.30
C MET A 461 15.10 -11.75 -9.41
N VAL A 462 16.00 -12.65 -9.84
CA VAL A 462 17.12 -13.13 -9.03
C VAL A 462 18.45 -12.88 -9.73
N LYS A 463 19.47 -12.50 -8.97
CA LYS A 463 20.85 -12.36 -9.44
C LYS A 463 21.82 -12.95 -8.40
N GLY A 464 22.70 -13.85 -8.79
CA GLY A 464 23.88 -14.26 -8.02
C GLY A 464 24.90 -13.14 -7.92
N ILE A 465 25.63 -13.02 -6.81
CA ILE A 465 26.65 -12.01 -6.56
C ILE A 465 27.90 -12.63 -5.97
#